data_f2f72701656fd509c2bc1a2a633c1149
#
_entry.id   f2f72701656fd509c2bc1a2a633c1149
#
_cell.length_a   1.000
_cell.length_b   1.000
_cell.length_c   1.000
_cell.angle_alpha   90.00
_cell.angle_beta   90.00
_cell.angle_gamma   90.00
#
_symmetry.space_group_name_H-M   'P 1'
#
loop_
_entity.id
_entity.type
_entity.pdbx_description
1 polymer ?
#
loop_
_entity_poly.entity_id
_entity_poly.type
_entity_poly.pdbx_seq_one_letter_code
_entity_poly.pdbx_strand_id
1 'polypeptide(L)'
;HLPFTGYHLAEHSPLEKYFWGHFPIERAVSYFHHDGERTRSIIYHIKYYGHPEAGEHLAYGYAEELKEHCFFKGIDAIVPIPLHWRRKLERHYNQSYHIAKGISRSTGIPIWENVVKRMVNNVSQTRVARDERLNNVKNIFRVADAEKVKGKHLLLVDDVITTGATIKSCAKELAKVSGVKISVLSLAVASQSAVQIET
;
A
#
# COMPACT_ATOMS: atom_id res chain seq x y z
N HIS A 1 17.03 18.03 -0.12
CA HIS A 1 16.97 16.68 -0.70
C HIS A 1 15.83 15.91 -0.07
N LEU A 2 15.07 15.15 -0.88
CA LEU A 2 14.13 14.17 -0.39
C LEU A 2 14.90 12.88 -0.05
N PRO A 3 14.59 12.20 1.08
CA PRO A 3 15.28 10.98 1.49
C PRO A 3 14.75 9.77 0.71
N PHE A 4 15.25 9.57 -0.51
CA PHE A 4 14.91 8.40 -1.32
C PHE A 4 15.38 7.11 -0.65
N THR A 5 14.59 6.04 -0.74
CA THR A 5 14.92 4.74 -0.13
C THR A 5 15.93 3.95 -0.94
N GLY A 6 15.90 4.05 -2.27
CA GLY A 6 16.67 3.18 -3.16
C GLY A 6 16.31 1.68 -3.06
N TYR A 7 15.16 1.33 -2.50
CA TYR A 7 14.78 -0.07 -2.24
C TYR A 7 14.69 -0.93 -3.51
N HIS A 8 14.38 -0.32 -4.65
CA HIS A 8 14.31 -0.99 -5.95
C HIS A 8 15.68 -1.45 -6.48
N LEU A 9 16.78 -0.91 -5.93
CA LEU A 9 18.15 -1.29 -6.30
C LEU A 9 18.66 -2.53 -5.55
N ALA A 10 17.97 -2.96 -4.51
CA ALA A 10 18.34 -4.14 -3.73
C ALA A 10 17.72 -5.40 -4.32
N GLU A 11 18.44 -6.52 -4.30
CA GLU A 11 17.92 -7.84 -4.69
C GLU A 11 16.67 -8.21 -3.90
N HIS A 12 16.70 -7.95 -2.58
CA HIS A 12 15.55 -8.03 -1.68
C HIS A 12 15.51 -6.77 -0.83
N SER A 13 14.46 -5.98 -1.00
CA SER A 13 14.33 -4.73 -0.28
C SER A 13 14.13 -4.95 1.23
N PRO A 14 14.52 -4.01 2.11
CA PRO A 14 14.18 -4.07 3.53
C PRO A 14 12.67 -4.21 3.77
N LEU A 15 11.85 -3.63 2.89
CA LEU A 15 10.39 -3.70 2.98
C LEU A 15 9.85 -5.09 2.62
N GLU A 16 10.47 -5.80 1.67
CA GLU A 16 10.14 -7.22 1.39
C GLU A 16 10.43 -8.08 2.61
N LYS A 17 11.64 -7.95 3.18
CA LYS A 17 12.07 -8.69 4.38
C LYS A 17 11.12 -8.46 5.55
N TYR A 18 10.62 -7.23 5.71
CA TYR A 18 9.65 -6.87 6.72
C TYR A 18 8.30 -7.61 6.55
N PHE A 19 7.92 -7.94 5.33
CA PHE A 19 6.67 -8.66 5.05
C PHE A 19 6.83 -10.19 4.99
N TRP A 20 8.04 -10.72 4.98
CA TRP A 20 8.28 -12.17 4.97
C TRP A 20 7.59 -12.87 6.14
N GLY A 21 7.00 -14.03 5.87
CA GLY A 21 6.25 -14.80 6.86
C GLY A 21 4.85 -14.27 7.18
N HIS A 22 4.47 -13.07 6.71
CA HIS A 22 3.14 -12.53 6.93
C HIS A 22 2.13 -12.89 5.83
N PHE A 23 2.57 -12.91 4.58
CA PHE A 23 1.83 -13.29 3.38
C PHE A 23 2.81 -13.55 2.22
N PRO A 24 2.38 -14.23 1.14
CA PRO A 24 3.24 -14.44 -0.03
C PRO A 24 3.51 -13.09 -0.73
N ILE A 25 4.69 -12.53 -0.48
CA ILE A 25 5.18 -11.28 -1.08
C ILE A 25 6.15 -11.61 -2.21
N GLU A 26 5.96 -10.99 -3.37
CA GLU A 26 6.89 -11.09 -4.51
C GLU A 26 7.93 -9.96 -4.46
N ARG A 27 7.47 -8.70 -4.33
CA ARG A 27 8.31 -7.49 -4.27
C ARG A 27 7.66 -6.42 -3.40
N ALA A 28 8.47 -5.58 -2.75
CA ALA A 28 7.99 -4.40 -2.05
C ALA A 28 8.98 -3.24 -2.17
N VAL A 29 8.46 -2.07 -2.53
CA VAL A 29 9.24 -0.84 -2.66
C VAL A 29 8.53 0.34 -2.04
N SER A 30 9.31 1.35 -1.67
CA SER A 30 8.83 2.66 -1.24
C SER A 30 9.73 3.75 -1.79
N TYR A 31 9.17 4.89 -2.15
CA TYR A 31 9.95 5.95 -2.79
C TYR A 31 10.80 6.72 -1.79
N PHE A 32 10.20 7.15 -0.66
CA PHE A 32 10.86 7.98 0.36
C PHE A 32 10.86 7.33 1.74
N HIS A 33 11.83 7.73 2.57
CA HIS A 33 11.71 7.60 4.03
C HIS A 33 10.78 8.68 4.58
N HIS A 34 9.85 8.31 5.48
CA HIS A 34 8.83 9.21 6.03
C HIS A 34 9.33 10.15 7.14
N ASP A 35 10.56 9.98 7.61
CA ASP A 35 11.05 10.61 8.86
C ASP A 35 11.42 12.08 8.73
N GLY A 36 11.56 12.61 7.51
CA GLY A 36 11.88 14.01 7.26
C GLY A 36 10.64 14.92 7.25
N GLU A 37 10.78 16.17 7.74
CA GLU A 37 9.70 17.18 7.68
C GLU A 37 9.15 17.38 6.27
N ARG A 38 10.01 17.40 5.26
CA ARG A 38 9.62 17.59 3.85
C ARG A 38 8.73 16.44 3.36
N THR A 39 9.12 15.20 3.65
CA THR A 39 8.32 14.03 3.25
C THR A 39 6.97 14.01 3.97
N ARG A 40 6.97 14.33 5.28
CA ARG A 40 5.72 14.47 6.05
C ARG A 40 4.82 15.55 5.47
N SER A 41 5.37 16.70 5.11
CA SER A 41 4.63 17.78 4.48
C SER A 41 4.03 17.36 3.14
N ILE A 42 4.78 16.70 2.26
CA ILE A 42 4.28 16.19 0.98
C ILE A 42 3.11 15.22 1.20
N ILE A 43 3.28 14.23 2.08
CA ILE A 43 2.23 13.25 2.39
C ILE A 43 1.02 13.92 3.02
N TYR A 44 1.20 14.94 3.86
CA TYR A 44 0.12 15.69 4.48
C TYR A 44 -0.68 16.46 3.41
N HIS A 45 -0.01 17.10 2.45
CA HIS A 45 -0.67 17.80 1.35
C HIS A 45 -1.48 16.84 0.47
N ILE A 46 -0.93 15.67 0.14
CA ILE A 46 -1.64 14.62 -0.60
C ILE A 46 -2.89 14.14 0.16
N LYS A 47 -2.87 14.13 1.51
CA LYS A 47 -3.99 13.65 2.34
C LYS A 47 -5.08 14.67 2.60
N TYR A 48 -4.74 15.95 2.75
CA TYR A 48 -5.64 16.92 3.39
C TYR A 48 -5.85 18.22 2.63
N TYR A 49 -4.97 18.61 1.73
CA TYR A 49 -5.07 19.91 1.04
C TYR A 49 -5.73 19.85 -0.35
N GLY A 50 -6.39 18.75 -0.69
CA GLY A 50 -7.11 18.65 -1.95
C GLY A 50 -6.21 18.61 -3.20
N HIS A 51 -4.95 18.19 -3.04
CA HIS A 51 -3.98 18.03 -4.13
C HIS A 51 -3.63 16.56 -4.40
N PRO A 52 -4.61 15.70 -4.71
CA PRO A 52 -4.35 14.29 -5.00
C PRO A 52 -3.48 14.08 -6.23
N GLU A 53 -3.48 15.04 -7.17
CA GLU A 53 -2.64 15.07 -8.37
C GLU A 53 -1.14 15.10 -8.04
N ALA A 54 -0.74 15.65 -6.89
CA ALA A 54 0.66 15.61 -6.45
C ALA A 54 1.12 14.16 -6.20
N GLY A 55 0.25 13.33 -5.58
CA GLY A 55 0.49 11.91 -5.42
C GLY A 55 0.56 11.15 -6.75
N GLU A 56 -0.30 11.52 -7.72
CA GLU A 56 -0.29 10.96 -9.07
C GLU A 56 1.02 11.28 -9.80
N HIS A 57 1.51 12.53 -9.74
CA HIS A 57 2.76 12.92 -10.40
C HIS A 57 3.99 12.24 -9.78
N LEU A 58 4.08 12.20 -8.45
CA LEU A 58 5.18 11.51 -7.77
C LEU A 58 5.20 10.01 -8.11
N ALA A 59 4.03 9.38 -8.10
CA ALA A 59 3.90 7.98 -8.43
C ALA A 59 4.22 7.68 -9.90
N TYR A 60 3.87 8.58 -10.81
CA TYR A 60 4.26 8.49 -12.21
C TYR A 60 5.79 8.50 -12.37
N GLY A 61 6.46 9.49 -11.78
CA GLY A 61 7.93 9.59 -11.84
C GLY A 61 8.63 8.38 -11.23
N TYR A 62 8.14 7.89 -10.08
CA TYR A 62 8.68 6.68 -9.47
C TYR A 62 8.43 5.42 -10.31
N ALA A 63 7.28 5.33 -10.96
CA ALA A 63 6.99 4.20 -11.84
C ALA A 63 7.89 4.19 -13.09
N GLU A 64 8.24 5.35 -13.65
CA GLU A 64 9.23 5.43 -14.75
C GLU A 64 10.59 4.85 -14.31
N GLU A 65 11.08 5.22 -13.11
CA GLU A 65 12.31 4.69 -12.53
C GLU A 65 12.22 3.16 -12.30
N LEU A 66 11.12 2.68 -11.74
CA LEU A 66 10.90 1.26 -11.46
C LEU A 66 10.80 0.38 -12.72
N LYS A 67 10.37 0.92 -13.86
CA LYS A 67 10.35 0.19 -15.14
C LYS A 67 11.73 -0.24 -15.57
N GLU A 68 12.74 0.60 -15.36
CA GLU A 68 14.14 0.29 -15.70
C GLU A 68 14.66 -0.92 -14.92
N HIS A 69 14.08 -1.20 -13.76
CA HIS A 69 14.42 -2.34 -12.89
C HIS A 69 13.45 -3.52 -12.96
N CYS A 70 12.62 -3.57 -14.00
CA CYS A 70 11.65 -4.66 -14.23
C CYS A 70 10.70 -4.93 -13.06
N PHE A 71 10.45 -3.94 -12.18
CA PHE A 71 9.60 -4.10 -10.99
C PHE A 71 8.18 -4.56 -11.36
N PHE A 72 7.64 -4.07 -12.46
CA PHE A 72 6.25 -4.34 -12.88
C PHE A 72 6.08 -5.64 -13.65
N LYS A 73 7.17 -6.41 -13.91
CA LYS A 73 7.09 -7.64 -14.68
C LYS A 73 6.13 -8.65 -14.04
N GLY A 74 5.11 -9.04 -14.78
CA GLY A 74 4.12 -10.04 -14.38
C GLY A 74 3.01 -9.53 -13.48
N ILE A 75 2.93 -8.22 -13.18
CA ILE A 75 1.81 -7.62 -12.45
C ILE A 75 0.61 -7.48 -13.38
N ASP A 76 -0.52 -8.08 -13.00
CA ASP A 76 -1.78 -8.07 -13.76
C ASP A 76 -2.63 -6.82 -13.48
N ALA A 77 -2.63 -6.34 -12.23
CA ALA A 77 -3.45 -5.19 -11.84
C ALA A 77 -2.89 -4.44 -10.64
N ILE A 78 -3.23 -3.15 -10.56
CA ILE A 78 -2.94 -2.27 -9.42
C ILE A 78 -4.19 -2.22 -8.54
N VAL A 79 -4.02 -2.51 -7.26
CA VAL A 79 -5.10 -2.48 -6.26
C VAL A 79 -4.78 -1.40 -5.22
N PRO A 80 -5.40 -0.21 -5.32
CA PRO A 80 -5.26 0.82 -4.30
C PRO A 80 -5.91 0.36 -3.00
N ILE A 81 -5.21 0.51 -1.88
CA ILE A 81 -5.77 0.19 -0.56
C ILE A 81 -7.03 1.03 -0.33
N PRO A 82 -8.19 0.38 -0.08
CA PRO A 82 -9.44 1.10 0.09
C PRO A 82 -9.49 1.86 1.42
N LEU A 83 -9.94 3.10 1.37
CA LEU A 83 -10.29 3.87 2.56
C LEU A 83 -11.62 3.38 3.13
N HIS A 84 -11.76 3.50 4.45
CA HIS A 84 -13.08 3.41 5.05
C HIS A 84 -13.97 4.58 4.59
N TRP A 85 -15.28 4.32 4.39
CA TRP A 85 -16.23 5.32 3.84
C TRP A 85 -16.24 6.66 4.60
N ARG A 86 -16.07 6.66 5.95
CA ARG A 86 -15.98 7.89 6.74
C ARG A 86 -14.78 8.74 6.36
N ARG A 87 -13.59 8.11 6.20
CA ARG A 87 -12.39 8.82 5.75
C ARG A 87 -12.50 9.29 4.30
N LYS A 88 -13.24 8.55 3.46
CA LYS A 88 -13.53 8.97 2.10
C LYS A 88 -14.44 10.20 2.08
N LEU A 89 -15.40 10.31 3.01
CA LEU A 89 -16.23 11.51 3.18
C LEU A 89 -15.42 12.71 3.71
N GLU A 90 -14.53 12.49 4.67
CA GLU A 90 -13.66 13.54 5.23
C GLU A 90 -12.65 14.09 4.21
N ARG A 91 -12.10 13.23 3.35
CA ARG A 91 -11.03 13.56 2.39
C ARG A 91 -11.55 13.81 0.98
N HIS A 92 -12.79 13.42 0.67
CA HIS A 92 -13.44 13.46 -0.65
C HIS A 92 -12.79 12.57 -1.71
N TYR A 93 -11.62 11.97 -1.47
CA TYR A 93 -10.89 11.09 -2.39
C TYR A 93 -10.09 10.02 -1.66
N ASN A 94 -9.66 9.00 -2.41
CA ASN A 94 -8.72 7.98 -1.94
C ASN A 94 -7.32 8.31 -2.51
N GLN A 95 -6.39 8.71 -1.65
CA GLN A 95 -5.02 9.04 -2.06
C GLN A 95 -4.31 7.86 -2.72
N SER A 96 -4.52 6.62 -2.23
CA SER A 96 -3.93 5.42 -2.82
C SER A 96 -4.43 5.17 -4.24
N TYR A 97 -5.66 5.60 -4.58
CA TYR A 97 -6.18 5.58 -5.95
C TYR A 97 -5.43 6.55 -6.87
N HIS A 98 -5.16 7.77 -6.44
CA HIS A 98 -4.41 8.74 -7.25
C HIS A 98 -2.95 8.30 -7.48
N ILE A 99 -2.33 7.67 -6.48
CA ILE A 99 -1.02 7.05 -6.63
C ILE A 99 -1.10 5.92 -7.66
N ALA A 100 -2.10 5.02 -7.55
CA ALA A 100 -2.33 3.95 -8.52
C ALA A 100 -2.54 4.49 -9.95
N LYS A 101 -3.22 5.65 -10.08
CA LYS A 101 -3.44 6.32 -11.37
C LYS A 101 -2.14 6.80 -12.00
N GLY A 102 -1.21 7.35 -11.22
CA GLY A 102 0.12 7.72 -11.71
C GLY A 102 0.90 6.51 -12.22
N ILE A 103 0.89 5.40 -11.46
CA ILE A 103 1.53 4.14 -11.86
C ILE A 103 0.88 3.59 -13.13
N SER A 104 -0.46 3.55 -13.19
CA SER A 104 -1.19 3.05 -14.36
C SER A 104 -0.89 3.84 -15.63
N ARG A 105 -0.80 5.17 -15.52
CA ARG A 105 -0.41 6.05 -16.65
C ARG A 105 0.99 5.76 -17.20
N SER A 106 1.94 5.42 -16.33
CA SER A 106 3.31 5.07 -16.71
C SER A 106 3.40 3.68 -17.33
N THR A 107 2.68 2.70 -16.75
CA THR A 107 2.88 1.28 -17.02
C THR A 107 1.85 0.65 -17.94
N GLY A 108 0.67 1.28 -18.08
CA GLY A 108 -0.50 0.70 -18.76
C GLY A 108 -1.23 -0.39 -17.94
N ILE A 109 -0.77 -0.71 -16.72
CA ILE A 109 -1.40 -1.74 -15.89
C ILE A 109 -2.75 -1.22 -15.37
N PRO A 110 -3.84 -2.02 -15.50
CA PRO A 110 -5.19 -1.58 -15.10
C PRO A 110 -5.32 -1.44 -13.58
N ILE A 111 -6.18 -0.51 -13.15
CA ILE A 111 -6.53 -0.32 -11.74
C ILE A 111 -7.80 -1.11 -11.42
N TRP A 112 -7.75 -1.92 -10.36
CA TRP A 112 -8.91 -2.66 -9.84
C TRP A 112 -9.30 -2.16 -8.45
N GLU A 113 -10.18 -1.16 -8.38
CA GLU A 113 -10.59 -0.52 -7.13
C GLU A 113 -11.49 -1.36 -6.23
N ASN A 114 -12.36 -2.18 -6.85
CA ASN A 114 -13.49 -2.80 -6.13
C ASN A 114 -13.27 -4.27 -5.77
N VAL A 115 -12.07 -4.81 -6.01
CA VAL A 115 -11.75 -6.23 -5.69
C VAL A 115 -11.55 -6.48 -4.21
N VAL A 116 -11.23 -5.41 -3.44
CA VAL A 116 -11.14 -5.45 -1.97
C VAL A 116 -11.97 -4.33 -1.38
N LYS A 117 -12.73 -4.62 -0.31
CA LYS A 117 -13.51 -3.65 0.45
C LYS A 117 -13.01 -3.55 1.87
N ARG A 118 -12.98 -2.34 2.43
CA ARG A 118 -12.69 -2.11 3.84
C ARG A 118 -14.00 -2.08 4.63
N MET A 119 -14.17 -3.04 5.55
CA MET A 119 -15.40 -3.27 6.30
C MET A 119 -15.48 -2.47 7.60
N VAL A 120 -14.33 -2.16 8.23
CA VAL A 120 -14.27 -1.54 9.56
C VAL A 120 -13.47 -0.24 9.52
N ASN A 121 -13.99 0.77 10.24
CA ASN A 121 -13.25 2.00 10.53
C ASN A 121 -12.37 1.73 11.76
N ASN A 122 -11.05 1.82 11.64
CA ASN A 122 -10.18 1.88 12.80
C ASN A 122 -10.38 3.24 13.50
N VAL A 123 -11.46 3.37 14.29
CA VAL A 123 -11.62 4.49 15.22
C VAL A 123 -10.54 4.36 16.28
N SER A 124 -9.84 5.45 16.57
CA SER A 124 -8.79 5.55 17.57
C SER A 124 -9.17 4.78 18.86
N GLN A 125 -8.26 3.92 19.29
CA GLN A 125 -8.42 2.88 20.31
C GLN A 125 -8.57 3.40 21.74
N THR A 126 -9.47 4.34 22.03
CA THR A 126 -9.58 4.88 23.39
C THR A 126 -10.71 4.30 24.23
N ARG A 127 -11.61 3.45 23.72
CA ARG A 127 -12.78 2.99 24.51
C ARG A 127 -13.33 1.59 24.20
N VAL A 128 -12.54 0.57 23.90
CA VAL A 128 -13.07 -0.80 23.77
C VAL A 128 -12.32 -1.76 24.68
N ALA A 129 -13.08 -2.56 25.45
CA ALA A 129 -12.55 -3.54 26.41
C ALA A 129 -11.57 -4.54 25.78
N ARG A 130 -10.64 -5.03 26.60
CA ARG A 130 -9.47 -5.84 26.18
C ARG A 130 -9.82 -7.14 25.45
N ASP A 131 -10.96 -7.73 25.76
CA ASP A 131 -11.39 -9.02 25.21
C ASP A 131 -12.03 -8.96 23.81
N GLU A 132 -12.61 -7.81 23.43
CA GLU A 132 -13.13 -7.60 22.08
C GLU A 132 -12.02 -7.27 21.06
N ARG A 133 -10.82 -6.90 21.51
CA ARG A 133 -9.69 -6.54 20.63
C ARG A 133 -9.15 -7.73 19.82
N LEU A 134 -9.19 -8.94 20.38
CA LEU A 134 -8.65 -10.14 19.71
C LEU A 134 -9.55 -10.63 18.58
N ASN A 135 -10.85 -10.37 18.64
CA ASN A 135 -11.82 -10.78 17.60
C ASN A 135 -12.07 -9.71 16.53
N ASN A 136 -11.92 -8.40 16.86
CA ASN A 136 -12.17 -7.29 15.94
C ASN A 136 -11.03 -7.01 14.96
N VAL A 137 -9.83 -7.55 15.15
CA VAL A 137 -8.69 -7.38 14.23
C VAL A 137 -8.81 -8.28 12.99
N LYS A 138 -9.70 -9.28 12.99
CA LYS A 138 -9.70 -10.38 11.99
C LYS A 138 -10.36 -10.07 10.66
N ASN A 139 -11.14 -8.98 10.47
CA ASN A 139 -11.87 -8.75 9.22
C ASN A 139 -11.94 -7.27 8.81
N ILE A 140 -10.80 -6.56 8.82
CA ILE A 140 -10.75 -5.16 8.36
C ILE A 140 -11.04 -5.06 6.86
N PHE A 141 -10.58 -6.03 6.08
CA PHE A 141 -10.78 -6.11 4.64
C PHE A 141 -11.53 -7.39 4.26
N ARG A 142 -12.18 -7.36 3.11
CA ARG A 142 -12.85 -8.50 2.48
C ARG A 142 -12.60 -8.47 0.97
N VAL A 143 -12.25 -9.61 0.38
CA VAL A 143 -12.22 -9.77 -1.07
C VAL A 143 -13.65 -9.74 -1.58
N ALA A 144 -13.95 -8.85 -2.52
CA ALA A 144 -15.28 -8.66 -3.08
C ALA A 144 -15.52 -9.50 -4.34
N ASP A 145 -14.44 -9.83 -5.07
CA ASP A 145 -14.47 -10.60 -6.30
C ASP A 145 -13.28 -11.56 -6.33
N ALA A 146 -13.49 -12.77 -5.77
CA ALA A 146 -12.44 -13.78 -5.67
C ALA A 146 -12.07 -14.38 -7.03
N GLU A 147 -13.03 -14.56 -7.93
CA GLU A 147 -12.78 -15.14 -9.26
C GLU A 147 -11.93 -14.20 -10.11
N LYS A 148 -12.16 -12.88 -10.01
CA LYS A 148 -11.36 -11.89 -10.73
C LYS A 148 -9.90 -11.87 -10.32
N VAL A 149 -9.60 -12.10 -9.04
CA VAL A 149 -8.23 -12.03 -8.50
C VAL A 149 -7.50 -13.37 -8.51
N LYS A 150 -8.20 -14.49 -8.71
CA LYS A 150 -7.64 -15.84 -8.69
C LYS A 150 -6.49 -16.00 -9.71
N GLY A 151 -5.36 -16.49 -9.23
CA GLY A 151 -4.15 -16.69 -10.04
C GLY A 151 -3.48 -15.40 -10.52
N LYS A 152 -3.87 -14.23 -10.02
CA LYS A 152 -3.36 -12.93 -10.45
C LYS A 152 -2.23 -12.41 -9.58
N HIS A 153 -1.32 -11.68 -10.20
CA HIS A 153 -0.30 -10.92 -9.51
C HIS A 153 -0.77 -9.48 -9.31
N LEU A 154 -1.02 -9.10 -8.07
CA LEU A 154 -1.60 -7.83 -7.69
C LEU A 154 -0.56 -6.90 -7.06
N LEU A 155 -0.55 -5.64 -7.49
CA LEU A 155 0.23 -4.57 -6.85
C LEU A 155 -0.65 -3.81 -5.86
N LEU A 156 -0.44 -4.03 -4.56
CA LEU A 156 -1.07 -3.22 -3.53
C LEU A 156 -0.38 -1.87 -3.42
N VAL A 157 -1.16 -0.80 -3.44
CA VAL A 157 -0.65 0.57 -3.40
C VAL A 157 -1.22 1.33 -2.19
N ASP A 158 -0.33 1.96 -1.41
CA ASP A 158 -0.71 2.85 -0.30
C ASP A 158 0.15 4.13 -0.33
N ASP A 159 -0.25 5.16 0.42
CA ASP A 159 0.51 6.40 0.50
C ASP A 159 1.72 6.27 1.45
N VAL A 160 1.51 5.73 2.65
CA VAL A 160 2.55 5.57 3.68
C VAL A 160 2.43 4.23 4.38
N ILE A 161 3.53 3.50 4.44
CA ILE A 161 3.67 2.32 5.28
C ILE A 161 4.35 2.73 6.59
N THR A 162 3.61 2.69 7.69
CA THR A 162 4.14 2.89 9.06
C THR A 162 4.43 1.55 9.71
N THR A 163 3.45 0.94 10.35
CA THR A 163 3.53 -0.42 10.93
C THR A 163 3.20 -1.52 9.93
N GLY A 164 2.90 -1.18 8.68
CA GLY A 164 2.46 -2.14 7.66
C GLY A 164 1.15 -2.89 7.97
N ALA A 165 0.48 -2.59 9.09
CA ALA A 165 -0.72 -3.32 9.53
C ALA A 165 -1.85 -3.30 8.48
N THR A 166 -2.03 -2.18 7.78
CA THR A 166 -3.03 -2.03 6.71
C THR A 166 -2.71 -2.96 5.54
N ILE A 167 -1.48 -2.92 5.04
CA ILE A 167 -0.99 -3.79 3.95
C ILE A 167 -1.10 -5.26 4.37
N LYS A 168 -0.58 -5.62 5.56
CA LYS A 168 -0.63 -6.99 6.08
C LYS A 168 -2.07 -7.52 6.16
N SER A 169 -3.01 -6.71 6.64
CA SER A 169 -4.42 -7.12 6.75
C SER A 169 -5.07 -7.31 5.37
N CYS A 170 -4.84 -6.39 4.43
CA CYS A 170 -5.36 -6.49 3.07
C CYS A 170 -4.76 -7.68 2.31
N ALA A 171 -3.42 -7.83 2.37
CA ALA A 171 -2.69 -8.90 1.70
C ALA A 171 -3.06 -10.29 2.23
N LYS A 172 -3.26 -10.46 3.54
CA LYS A 172 -3.73 -11.71 4.14
C LYS A 172 -5.11 -12.13 3.62
N GLU A 173 -6.01 -11.20 3.40
CA GLU A 173 -7.32 -11.52 2.83
C GLU A 173 -7.20 -11.95 1.36
N LEU A 174 -6.40 -11.24 0.56
CA LEU A 174 -6.15 -11.61 -0.83
C LEU A 174 -5.43 -12.96 -0.96
N ALA A 175 -4.48 -13.26 -0.08
CA ALA A 175 -3.74 -14.51 -0.07
C ALA A 175 -4.60 -15.76 0.23
N LYS A 176 -5.83 -15.59 0.72
CA LYS A 176 -6.80 -16.69 0.86
C LYS A 176 -7.32 -17.19 -0.51
N VAL A 177 -7.19 -16.37 -1.55
CA VAL A 177 -7.60 -16.74 -2.91
C VAL A 177 -6.47 -17.48 -3.59
N SER A 178 -6.76 -18.64 -4.17
CA SER A 178 -5.77 -19.52 -4.78
C SER A 178 -4.94 -18.84 -5.87
N GLY A 179 -3.62 -19.00 -5.80
CA GLY A 179 -2.67 -18.54 -6.80
C GLY A 179 -2.44 -17.02 -6.85
N VAL A 180 -2.99 -16.25 -5.91
CA VAL A 180 -2.74 -14.81 -5.84
C VAL A 180 -1.28 -14.55 -5.44
N LYS A 181 -0.61 -13.69 -6.20
CA LYS A 181 0.71 -13.14 -5.90
C LYS A 181 0.57 -11.67 -5.55
N ILE A 182 1.41 -11.17 -4.64
CA ILE A 182 1.27 -9.82 -4.10
C ILE A 182 2.62 -9.10 -4.18
N SER A 183 2.61 -7.92 -4.79
CA SER A 183 3.66 -6.91 -4.65
C SER A 183 3.11 -5.67 -3.98
N VAL A 184 3.98 -4.85 -3.39
CA VAL A 184 3.61 -3.67 -2.61
C VAL A 184 4.40 -2.45 -3.09
N LEU A 185 3.72 -1.31 -3.23
CA LEU A 185 4.33 -0.03 -3.50
C LEU A 185 3.72 1.05 -2.61
N SER A 186 4.57 1.90 -2.02
CA SER A 186 4.13 3.11 -1.32
C SER A 186 4.97 4.32 -1.71
N LEU A 187 4.43 5.53 -1.49
CA LEU A 187 5.24 6.75 -1.64
C LEU A 187 6.19 6.93 -0.48
N ALA A 188 5.80 6.53 0.73
CA ALA A 188 6.68 6.66 1.88
C ALA A 188 6.64 5.46 2.82
N VAL A 189 7.74 5.24 3.55
CA VAL A 189 7.87 4.22 4.59
C VAL A 189 8.53 4.82 5.83
N ALA A 190 7.99 4.53 7.02
CA ALA A 190 8.62 4.92 8.27
C ALA A 190 9.84 4.04 8.54
N SER A 191 10.97 4.65 8.98
CA SER A 191 12.22 3.90 9.20
C SER A 191 12.10 2.80 10.24
N GLN A 192 11.23 2.95 11.23
CA GLN A 192 10.96 1.89 12.23
C GLN A 192 10.30 0.64 11.64
N SER A 193 9.60 0.76 10.50
CA SER A 193 8.99 -0.39 9.83
C SER A 193 10.01 -1.24 9.07
N ALA A 194 11.15 -0.64 8.72
CA ALA A 194 12.24 -1.32 8.01
C ALA A 194 13.30 -1.94 8.94
N VAL A 195 13.29 -1.64 10.25
CA VAL A 195 14.41 -1.93 11.18
C VAL A 195 14.07 -2.93 12.29
N GLN A 196 12.81 -3.27 12.55
CA GLN A 196 12.50 -4.37 13.47
C GLN A 196 12.60 -5.73 12.75
N ILE A 197 13.77 -6.01 12.19
CA ILE A 197 14.26 -7.38 12.11
C ILE A 197 14.89 -7.60 13.48
N GLU A 198 14.14 -8.21 14.38
CA GLU A 198 14.68 -8.69 15.64
C GLU A 198 15.90 -9.57 15.36
N THR A 199 17.04 -9.13 15.88
CA THR A 199 18.24 -9.96 16.06
C THR A 199 17.95 -11.09 17.03
#